data_d844d4f689608e34139fb1c7e3f99496
#
_entry.id   d844d4f689608e34139fb1c7e3f99496
#
_cell.length_a   1.000
_cell.length_b   1.000
_cell.length_c   1.000
_cell.angle_alpha   90.00
_cell.angle_beta   90.00
_cell.angle_gamma   90.00
#
_symmetry.space_group_name_H-M   'P 1'
#
loop_
_entity.id
_entity.type
_entity.pdbx_description
1 polymer ?
#
loop_
_entity_poly.entity_id
_entity_poly.type
_entity_poly.pdbx_seq_one_letter_code
_entity_poly.pdbx_strand_id
1 'polypeptide(L)'
;MMNYAFRMLLTFNATSLLLIIFYVKSGHTLGYFFPQCLWLAAIPKLSSYIVYLMVPILLTGLSILLSSMLGKDEFKKGEVVSIEYANNSFLPSYLGYFFVALSIGDSDTLFFVYGVLFAFTFLSQALYFNPLFLLFGFEFYNITTKNGATIFLITRNQYKTPAEVEISEAYRINNYTFIERG
;
A
#
# COMPACT_ATOMS: atom_id res chain seq x y z
N MET A 1 1.62 6.10 19.52
CA MET A 1 0.25 6.23 18.98
C MET A 1 0.26 6.49 17.47
N MET A 2 1.09 7.39 16.96
CA MET A 2 1.18 7.75 15.54
C MET A 2 1.47 6.57 14.60
N ASN A 3 2.37 5.65 14.98
CA ASN A 3 2.68 4.47 14.16
C ASN A 3 1.48 3.54 13.95
N TYR A 4 0.59 3.40 14.91
CA TYR A 4 -0.61 2.56 14.73
C TYR A 4 -1.60 3.16 13.74
N ALA A 5 -1.89 4.47 13.86
CA ALA A 5 -2.77 5.16 12.92
C ALA A 5 -2.20 5.14 11.49
N PHE A 6 -0.90 5.36 11.35
CA PHE A 6 -0.21 5.30 10.07
C PHE A 6 -0.27 3.88 9.46
N ARG A 7 -0.05 2.85 10.28
CA ARG A 7 -0.18 1.45 9.85
C ARG A 7 -1.61 1.10 9.44
N MET A 8 -2.63 1.61 10.15
CA MET A 8 -4.03 1.44 9.74
C MET A 8 -4.29 2.10 8.37
N LEU A 9 -3.76 3.30 8.15
CA LEU A 9 -3.86 3.99 6.87
C LEU A 9 -3.22 3.17 5.73
N LEU A 10 -2.01 2.65 5.95
CA LEU A 10 -1.33 1.81 4.95
C LEU A 10 -2.08 0.50 4.69
N THR A 11 -2.60 -0.16 5.75
CA THR A 11 -3.39 -1.38 5.62
C THR A 11 -4.66 -1.13 4.81
N PHE A 12 -5.40 -0.07 5.14
CA PHE A 12 -6.59 0.32 4.40
C PHE A 12 -6.25 0.56 2.92
N ASN A 13 -5.18 1.31 2.68
CA ASN A 13 -4.78 1.64 1.32
C ASN A 13 -4.36 0.40 0.52
N ALA A 14 -3.60 -0.52 1.12
CA ALA A 14 -3.17 -1.76 0.48
C ALA A 14 -4.36 -2.70 0.16
N THR A 15 -5.41 -2.70 0.98
CA THR A 15 -6.58 -3.57 0.80
C THR A 15 -7.74 -2.91 0.05
N SER A 16 -7.70 -1.59 -0.15
CA SER A 16 -8.78 -0.80 -0.76
C SER A 16 -9.14 -1.22 -2.18
N LEU A 17 -8.18 -1.74 -2.95
CA LEU A 17 -8.45 -2.20 -4.32
C LEU A 17 -9.46 -3.37 -4.37
N LEU A 18 -9.51 -4.20 -3.33
CA LEU A 18 -10.55 -5.24 -3.23
C LEU A 18 -11.96 -4.62 -3.23
N LEU A 19 -12.17 -3.58 -2.42
CA LEU A 19 -13.45 -2.85 -2.36
C LEU A 19 -13.78 -2.23 -3.71
N ILE A 20 -12.81 -1.56 -4.33
CA ILE A 20 -13.00 -0.89 -5.63
C ILE A 20 -13.41 -1.90 -6.69
N ILE A 21 -12.73 -3.03 -6.79
CA ILE A 21 -13.03 -4.06 -7.78
C ILE A 21 -14.44 -4.61 -7.59
N PHE A 22 -14.84 -4.87 -6.34
CA PHE A 22 -16.19 -5.33 -6.04
C PHE A 22 -17.25 -4.31 -6.49
N TYR A 23 -17.11 -3.03 -6.16
CA TYR A 23 -18.09 -2.00 -6.54
C TYR A 23 -18.12 -1.76 -8.05
N VAL A 24 -16.97 -1.83 -8.73
CA VAL A 24 -16.88 -1.77 -10.19
C VAL A 24 -17.61 -2.95 -10.83
N LYS A 25 -17.35 -4.19 -10.35
CA LYS A 25 -18.04 -5.41 -10.80
C LYS A 25 -19.56 -5.31 -10.60
N SER A 26 -19.98 -4.82 -9.44
CA SER A 26 -21.40 -4.68 -9.09
C SER A 26 -22.09 -3.54 -9.84
N GLY A 27 -21.35 -2.76 -10.64
CA GLY A 27 -21.90 -1.67 -11.44
C GLY A 27 -22.31 -0.44 -10.63
N HIS A 28 -21.90 -0.35 -9.36
CA HIS A 28 -22.21 0.78 -8.50
C HIS A 28 -21.41 2.01 -8.94
N THR A 29 -22.12 3.11 -9.19
CA THR A 29 -21.54 4.41 -9.55
C THR A 29 -21.53 5.36 -8.35
N LEU A 30 -20.92 6.54 -8.50
CA LEU A 30 -20.97 7.57 -7.46
C LEU A 30 -22.42 7.94 -7.08
N GLY A 31 -23.34 7.95 -8.03
CA GLY A 31 -24.76 8.18 -7.77
C GLY A 31 -25.42 7.14 -6.88
N TYR A 32 -24.91 5.90 -6.84
CA TYR A 32 -25.38 4.88 -5.91
C TYR A 32 -25.10 5.24 -4.45
N PHE A 33 -23.91 5.78 -4.18
CA PHE A 33 -23.49 6.18 -2.81
C PHE A 33 -24.07 7.54 -2.39
N PHE A 34 -24.33 8.40 -3.37
CA PHE A 34 -24.82 9.76 -3.13
C PHE A 34 -26.11 10.05 -3.92
N PRO A 35 -27.21 9.34 -3.65
CA PRO A 35 -28.45 9.47 -4.42
C PRO A 35 -29.07 10.86 -4.32
N GLN A 36 -28.72 11.63 -3.30
CA GLN A 36 -29.21 12.99 -3.08
C GLN A 36 -28.53 14.02 -4.01
N CYS A 37 -27.38 13.66 -4.63
CA CYS A 37 -26.63 14.54 -5.50
C CYS A 37 -26.91 14.19 -6.98
N LEU A 38 -27.91 14.82 -7.58
CA LEU A 38 -28.35 14.55 -8.96
C LEU A 38 -27.20 14.65 -9.98
N TRP A 39 -26.27 15.57 -9.79
CA TRP A 39 -25.12 15.73 -10.68
C TRP A 39 -24.14 14.53 -10.61
N LEU A 40 -24.00 13.87 -9.45
CA LEU A 40 -23.20 12.66 -9.31
C LEU A 40 -23.89 11.45 -9.98
N ALA A 41 -25.21 11.40 -9.95
CA ALA A 41 -25.97 10.36 -10.62
C ALA A 41 -25.86 10.45 -12.16
N ALA A 42 -25.63 11.66 -12.69
CA ALA A 42 -25.45 11.90 -14.13
C ALA A 42 -24.04 11.55 -14.64
N ILE A 43 -23.07 11.27 -13.75
CA ILE A 43 -21.69 10.95 -14.14
C ILE A 43 -21.66 9.57 -14.82
N PRO A 44 -20.97 9.44 -15.99
CA PRO A 44 -20.77 8.16 -16.64
C PRO A 44 -20.09 7.12 -15.73
N LYS A 45 -20.42 5.85 -15.91
CA LYS A 45 -19.85 4.74 -15.12
C LYS A 45 -18.34 4.76 -15.07
N LEU A 46 -17.69 4.93 -16.22
CA LEU A 46 -16.22 4.95 -16.31
C LEU A 46 -15.62 6.07 -15.48
N SER A 47 -16.20 7.27 -15.49
CA SER A 47 -15.72 8.40 -14.69
C SER A 47 -15.86 8.13 -13.19
N SER A 48 -16.95 7.48 -12.76
CA SER A 48 -17.13 7.03 -11.37
C SER A 48 -16.02 6.05 -10.93
N TYR A 49 -15.64 5.12 -11.81
CA TYR A 49 -14.60 4.14 -11.54
C TYR A 49 -13.20 4.76 -11.45
N ILE A 50 -12.93 5.78 -12.29
CA ILE A 50 -11.71 6.57 -12.19
C ILE A 50 -11.64 7.30 -10.84
N VAL A 51 -12.74 7.90 -10.38
CA VAL A 51 -12.79 8.56 -9.07
C VAL A 51 -12.51 7.55 -7.95
N TYR A 52 -13.06 6.33 -8.02
CA TYR A 52 -12.75 5.29 -7.02
C TYR A 52 -11.25 4.97 -6.96
N LEU A 53 -10.60 4.86 -8.11
CA LEU A 53 -9.14 4.61 -8.17
C LEU A 53 -8.33 5.81 -7.66
N MET A 54 -8.81 7.04 -7.85
CA MET A 54 -8.14 8.24 -7.35
C MET A 54 -8.06 8.28 -5.82
N VAL A 55 -9.03 7.70 -5.11
CA VAL A 55 -9.02 7.67 -3.63
C VAL A 55 -7.76 6.99 -3.07
N PRO A 56 -7.43 5.74 -3.40
CA PRO A 56 -6.22 5.11 -2.88
C PRO A 56 -4.94 5.75 -3.42
N ILE A 57 -4.94 6.34 -4.62
CA ILE A 57 -3.79 7.11 -5.12
C ILE A 57 -3.54 8.32 -4.21
N LEU A 58 -4.57 9.10 -3.91
CA LEU A 58 -4.45 10.26 -3.02
C LEU A 58 -4.05 9.85 -1.59
N LEU A 59 -4.61 8.75 -1.08
CA LEU A 59 -4.22 8.20 0.23
C LEU A 59 -2.77 7.72 0.25
N THR A 60 -2.27 7.16 -0.85
CA THR A 60 -0.85 6.81 -0.99
C THR A 60 0.02 8.06 -0.94
N GLY A 61 -0.32 9.09 -1.70
CA GLY A 61 0.37 10.39 -1.64
C GLY A 61 0.37 11.00 -0.23
N LEU A 62 -0.79 10.95 0.44
CA LEU A 62 -0.92 11.40 1.82
C LEU A 62 -0.02 10.59 2.77
N SER A 63 0.02 9.25 2.60
CA SER A 63 0.89 8.39 3.43
C SER A 63 2.37 8.71 3.24
N ILE A 64 2.81 9.02 2.01
CA ILE A 64 4.17 9.48 1.73
C ILE A 64 4.46 10.81 2.45
N LEU A 65 3.53 11.75 2.44
CA LEU A 65 3.70 13.02 3.16
C LEU A 65 3.78 12.81 4.67
N LEU A 66 2.88 12.01 5.23
CA LEU A 66 2.82 11.73 6.66
C LEU A 66 4.00 10.87 7.16
N SER A 67 4.70 10.14 6.29
CA SER A 67 5.85 9.33 6.68
C SER A 67 6.95 10.13 7.35
N SER A 68 7.10 11.42 7.02
CA SER A 68 8.08 12.33 7.65
C SER A 68 7.87 12.52 9.16
N MET A 69 6.69 12.22 9.67
CA MET A 69 6.36 12.31 11.10
C MET A 69 6.73 11.05 11.88
N LEU A 70 7.22 10.00 11.21
CA LEU A 70 7.63 8.74 11.82
C LEU A 70 9.03 8.86 12.44
N GLY A 71 9.36 7.91 13.33
CA GLY A 71 10.71 7.79 13.85
C GLY A 71 11.73 7.55 12.75
N LYS A 72 12.90 8.15 12.89
CA LYS A 72 14.02 8.04 11.93
C LYS A 72 15.03 7.02 12.40
N ASP A 73 15.59 6.30 11.44
CA ASP A 73 16.77 5.45 11.55
C ASP A 73 17.74 5.80 10.44
N GLU A 74 18.97 5.29 10.56
CA GLU A 74 20.00 5.41 9.52
C GLU A 74 20.54 4.03 9.15
N PHE A 75 20.96 3.86 7.92
CA PHE A 75 21.71 2.68 7.45
C PHE A 75 23.03 3.17 6.86
N LYS A 76 24.13 2.89 7.55
CA LYS A 76 25.46 3.33 7.14
C LYS A 76 25.99 2.45 6.02
N LYS A 77 26.84 3.04 5.21
CA LYS A 77 27.55 2.31 4.15
C LYS A 77 28.23 1.05 4.71
N GLY A 78 27.95 -0.08 4.07
CA GLY A 78 28.48 -1.38 4.46
C GLY A 78 27.74 -2.07 5.60
N GLU A 79 26.63 -1.56 6.13
CA GLU A 79 25.76 -2.27 7.07
C GLU A 79 24.86 -3.29 6.37
N VAL A 80 24.56 -3.08 5.09
CA VAL A 80 23.77 -3.98 4.26
C VAL A 80 24.69 -4.99 3.59
N VAL A 81 24.35 -6.28 3.72
CA VAL A 81 25.10 -7.41 3.13
C VAL A 81 24.42 -8.03 1.94
N SER A 82 23.10 -7.87 1.82
CA SER A 82 22.32 -8.36 0.68
C SER A 82 21.21 -7.37 0.34
N ILE A 83 20.94 -7.24 -0.95
CA ILE A 83 19.81 -6.47 -1.47
C ILE A 83 19.13 -7.28 -2.57
N GLU A 84 17.81 -7.34 -2.52
CA GLU A 84 16.98 -8.03 -3.49
C GLU A 84 15.85 -7.10 -3.95
N TYR A 85 15.68 -6.98 -5.25
CA TYR A 85 14.62 -6.19 -5.86
C TYR A 85 13.25 -6.88 -5.69
N ALA A 86 12.29 -6.17 -5.10
CA ALA A 86 11.06 -6.76 -4.61
C ALA A 86 9.79 -6.21 -5.28
N ASN A 87 9.90 -5.43 -6.37
CA ASN A 87 8.74 -4.80 -7.01
C ASN A 87 7.67 -5.81 -7.49
N ASN A 88 8.05 -7.05 -7.80
CA ASN A 88 7.11 -8.06 -8.28
C ASN A 88 6.44 -8.85 -7.15
N SER A 89 6.88 -8.70 -5.92
CA SER A 89 6.38 -9.49 -4.77
C SER A 89 4.93 -9.18 -4.40
N PHE A 90 4.38 -8.05 -4.87
CA PHE A 90 2.97 -7.71 -4.65
C PHE A 90 2.00 -8.44 -5.59
N LEU A 91 2.44 -8.90 -6.76
CA LEU A 91 1.55 -9.46 -7.78
C LEU A 91 0.66 -10.61 -7.27
N PRO A 92 1.18 -11.62 -6.54
CA PRO A 92 0.33 -12.70 -6.03
C PRO A 92 -0.78 -12.22 -5.10
N SER A 93 -0.47 -11.27 -4.21
CA SER A 93 -1.45 -10.71 -3.27
C SER A 93 -2.55 -9.94 -3.99
N TYR A 94 -2.19 -9.12 -4.97
CA TYR A 94 -3.16 -8.34 -5.73
C TYR A 94 -4.02 -9.21 -6.64
N LEU A 95 -3.44 -10.20 -7.29
CA LEU A 95 -4.22 -11.21 -8.03
C LEU A 95 -5.21 -11.92 -7.10
N GLY A 96 -4.78 -12.27 -5.88
CA GLY A 96 -5.67 -12.80 -4.85
C GLY A 96 -6.84 -11.86 -4.55
N TYR A 97 -6.59 -10.58 -4.32
CA TYR A 97 -7.65 -9.59 -4.10
C TYR A 97 -8.60 -9.45 -5.28
N PHE A 98 -8.09 -9.47 -6.52
CA PHE A 98 -8.92 -9.47 -7.73
C PHE A 98 -9.85 -10.69 -7.78
N PHE A 99 -9.32 -11.89 -7.62
CA PHE A 99 -10.12 -13.12 -7.66
C PHE A 99 -11.17 -13.16 -6.54
N VAL A 100 -10.79 -12.79 -5.32
CA VAL A 100 -11.72 -12.72 -4.19
C VAL A 100 -12.83 -11.71 -4.47
N ALA A 101 -12.50 -10.49 -4.89
CA ALA A 101 -13.50 -9.45 -5.18
C ALA A 101 -14.46 -9.86 -6.31
N LEU A 102 -13.93 -10.52 -7.35
CA LEU A 102 -14.75 -11.01 -8.46
C LEU A 102 -15.65 -12.19 -8.06
N SER A 103 -15.30 -12.97 -7.05
CA SER A 103 -16.06 -14.12 -6.57
C SER A 103 -17.18 -13.75 -5.59
N ILE A 104 -17.05 -12.66 -4.85
CA ILE A 104 -18.03 -12.21 -3.86
C ILE A 104 -19.32 -11.75 -4.58
N GLY A 105 -20.47 -12.28 -4.15
CA GLY A 105 -21.78 -11.98 -4.78
C GLY A 105 -22.56 -10.85 -4.13
N ASP A 106 -22.35 -10.56 -2.86
CA ASP A 106 -23.14 -9.64 -2.05
C ASP A 106 -22.26 -8.79 -1.10
N SER A 107 -22.84 -7.71 -0.59
CA SER A 107 -22.13 -6.76 0.27
C SER A 107 -21.84 -7.30 1.66
N ASP A 108 -22.65 -8.17 2.21
CA ASP A 108 -22.42 -8.70 3.57
C ASP A 108 -21.21 -9.63 3.57
N THR A 109 -21.11 -10.49 2.56
CA THR A 109 -19.92 -11.33 2.32
C THR A 109 -18.68 -10.46 2.08
N LEU A 110 -18.82 -9.35 1.31
CA LEU A 110 -17.71 -8.42 1.10
C LEU A 110 -17.19 -7.87 2.41
N PHE A 111 -18.06 -7.31 3.26
CA PHE A 111 -17.63 -6.69 4.50
C PHE A 111 -16.99 -7.70 5.47
N PHE A 112 -17.52 -8.91 5.52
CA PHE A 112 -16.93 -9.98 6.33
C PHE A 112 -15.53 -10.35 5.82
N VAL A 113 -15.39 -10.66 4.54
CA VAL A 113 -14.10 -11.04 3.93
C VAL A 113 -13.09 -9.90 4.01
N TYR A 114 -13.52 -8.67 3.72
CA TYR A 114 -12.68 -7.50 3.83
C TYR A 114 -12.19 -7.29 5.27
N GLY A 115 -13.07 -7.40 6.27
CA GLY A 115 -12.71 -7.27 7.68
C GLY A 115 -11.66 -8.29 8.12
N VAL A 116 -11.81 -9.55 7.70
CA VAL A 116 -10.84 -10.62 7.98
C VAL A 116 -9.48 -10.32 7.32
N LEU A 117 -9.48 -9.98 6.03
CA LEU A 117 -8.25 -9.63 5.30
C LEU A 117 -7.57 -8.39 5.87
N PHE A 118 -8.34 -7.36 6.21
CA PHE A 118 -7.82 -6.16 6.85
C PHE A 118 -7.16 -6.48 8.19
N ALA A 119 -7.85 -7.27 9.05
CA ALA A 119 -7.32 -7.66 10.35
C ALA A 119 -6.02 -8.46 10.20
N PHE A 120 -5.96 -9.45 9.31
CA PHE A 120 -4.76 -10.23 9.09
C PHE A 120 -3.62 -9.39 8.52
N THR A 121 -3.88 -8.53 7.53
CA THR A 121 -2.87 -7.64 6.96
C THR A 121 -2.32 -6.68 8.03
N PHE A 122 -3.19 -6.14 8.88
CA PHE A 122 -2.78 -5.24 9.96
C PHE A 122 -1.97 -5.94 11.05
N LEU A 123 -2.40 -7.12 11.49
CA LEU A 123 -1.76 -7.88 12.57
C LEU A 123 -0.46 -8.56 12.12
N SER A 124 -0.40 -9.06 10.91
CA SER A 124 0.79 -9.75 10.39
C SER A 124 1.99 -8.82 10.24
N GLN A 125 1.79 -7.49 10.35
CA GLN A 125 2.80 -6.50 9.99
C GLN A 125 3.43 -6.80 8.63
N ALA A 126 2.67 -7.53 7.81
CA ALA A 126 3.08 -7.91 6.49
C ALA A 126 3.49 -6.68 5.71
N LEU A 127 4.39 -6.90 4.84
CA LEU A 127 4.91 -5.93 3.90
C LEU A 127 3.74 -5.11 3.34
N TYR A 128 3.71 -3.83 3.63
CA TYR A 128 2.70 -2.91 3.12
C TYR A 128 2.91 -2.69 1.62
N PHE A 129 2.93 -3.80 0.87
CA PHE A 129 3.03 -3.77 -0.57
C PHE A 129 1.80 -3.09 -1.13
N ASN A 130 1.97 -1.87 -1.52
CA ASN A 130 0.97 -1.13 -2.26
C ASN A 130 1.60 -0.69 -3.59
N PRO A 131 1.21 -1.29 -4.73
CA PRO A 131 1.77 -0.95 -6.03
C PRO A 131 1.59 0.52 -6.40
N LEU A 132 0.67 1.22 -5.74
CA LEU A 132 0.46 2.64 -5.99
C LEU A 132 1.67 3.49 -5.60
N PHE A 133 2.58 3.00 -4.73
CA PHE A 133 3.87 3.67 -4.48
C PHE A 133 4.72 3.77 -5.75
N LEU A 134 4.60 2.79 -6.68
CA LEU A 134 5.30 2.82 -7.96
C LEU A 134 4.90 4.03 -8.82
N LEU A 135 3.63 4.49 -8.72
CA LEU A 135 3.16 5.69 -9.43
C LEU A 135 3.84 6.97 -8.92
N PHE A 136 4.38 6.94 -7.71
CA PHE A 136 5.12 8.04 -7.10
C PHE A 136 6.64 7.88 -7.24
N GLY A 137 7.09 6.91 -8.06
CA GLY A 137 8.51 6.65 -8.34
C GLY A 137 9.25 5.94 -7.20
N PHE A 138 8.53 5.28 -6.29
CA PHE A 138 9.15 4.43 -5.27
C PHE A 138 9.37 3.02 -5.81
N GLU A 139 10.42 2.39 -5.33
CA GLU A 139 10.76 0.99 -5.57
C GLU A 139 10.84 0.24 -4.24
N PHE A 140 10.79 -1.09 -4.32
CA PHE A 140 10.77 -1.96 -3.15
C PHE A 140 12.00 -2.87 -3.17
N TYR A 141 12.66 -2.97 -2.01
CA TYR A 141 13.81 -3.84 -1.81
C TYR A 141 13.70 -4.62 -0.51
N ASN A 142 14.10 -5.89 -0.54
CA ASN A 142 14.46 -6.63 0.66
C ASN A 142 15.95 -6.42 0.91
N ILE A 143 16.32 -5.86 2.04
CA ILE A 143 17.71 -5.68 2.45
C ILE A 143 18.01 -6.53 3.68
N THR A 144 19.17 -7.18 3.68
CA THR A 144 19.66 -7.92 4.86
C THR A 144 20.84 -7.17 5.45
N THR A 145 20.77 -6.89 6.74
CA THR A 145 21.84 -6.21 7.48
C THR A 145 22.89 -7.20 7.99
N LYS A 146 24.07 -6.71 8.39
CA LYS A 146 25.12 -7.53 9.01
C LYS A 146 24.67 -8.31 10.24
N ASN A 147 23.67 -7.80 10.95
CA ASN A 147 23.08 -8.44 12.12
C ASN A 147 22.07 -9.55 11.77
N GLY A 148 21.91 -9.88 10.48
CA GLY A 148 20.99 -10.90 10.00
C GLY A 148 19.52 -10.46 9.94
N ALA A 149 19.21 -9.20 10.23
CA ALA A 149 17.83 -8.70 10.11
C ALA A 149 17.49 -8.45 8.64
N THR A 150 16.37 -9.01 8.17
CA THR A 150 15.80 -8.69 6.87
C THR A 150 14.78 -7.58 7.02
N ILE A 151 14.95 -6.54 6.23
CA ILE A 151 14.19 -5.29 6.28
C ILE A 151 13.60 -5.03 4.90
N PHE A 152 12.37 -4.58 4.87
CA PHE A 152 11.68 -4.13 3.67
C PHE A 152 11.83 -2.62 3.53
N LEU A 153 12.48 -2.19 2.45
CA LEU A 153 12.75 -0.80 2.15
C LEU A 153 11.88 -0.32 1.00
N ILE A 154 11.20 0.81 1.22
CA ILE A 154 10.45 1.56 0.22
C ILE A 154 11.27 2.82 -0.08
N THR A 155 11.78 2.99 -1.30
CA THR A 155 12.70 4.08 -1.64
C THR A 155 12.49 4.58 -3.06
N ARG A 156 12.91 5.82 -3.32
CA ARG A 156 13.03 6.35 -4.68
C ARG A 156 14.41 6.13 -5.29
N ASN A 157 15.37 5.74 -4.46
CA ASN A 157 16.71 5.46 -4.94
C ASN A 157 16.77 4.06 -5.58
N GLN A 158 17.58 3.94 -6.62
CA GLN A 158 17.82 2.67 -7.30
C GLN A 158 19.13 2.10 -6.81
N TYR A 159 19.06 0.98 -6.09
CA TYR A 159 20.22 0.27 -5.58
C TYR A 159 20.45 -1.02 -6.39
N LYS A 160 21.69 -1.22 -6.86
CA LYS A 160 22.09 -2.43 -7.60
C LYS A 160 22.91 -3.37 -6.73
N THR A 161 23.68 -2.82 -5.82
CA THR A 161 24.59 -3.58 -4.95
C THR A 161 24.42 -3.16 -3.49
N PRO A 162 24.69 -4.06 -2.53
CA PRO A 162 24.63 -3.71 -1.10
C PRO A 162 25.58 -2.57 -0.72
N ALA A 163 26.69 -2.43 -1.43
CA ALA A 163 27.70 -1.39 -1.16
C ALA A 163 27.20 0.03 -1.49
N GLU A 164 26.17 0.16 -2.31
CA GLU A 164 25.55 1.45 -2.68
C GLU A 164 24.56 1.93 -1.62
N VAL A 165 24.10 1.04 -0.73
CA VAL A 165 23.07 1.38 0.25
C VAL A 165 23.68 2.22 1.36
N GLU A 166 23.34 3.48 1.35
CA GLU A 166 23.62 4.45 2.40
C GLU A 166 22.41 5.34 2.56
N ILE A 167 21.72 5.23 3.69
CA ILE A 167 20.45 5.92 3.95
C ILE A 167 20.60 6.75 5.22
N SER A 168 20.66 8.06 5.06
CA SER A 168 20.78 8.99 6.18
C SER A 168 19.46 9.17 6.95
N GLU A 169 18.32 9.03 6.28
CA GLU A 169 17.00 9.17 6.87
C GLU A 169 16.04 8.08 6.36
N ALA A 170 15.93 7.00 7.13
CA ALA A 170 14.91 5.95 6.94
C ALA A 170 13.79 6.13 7.95
N TYR A 171 12.58 6.40 7.49
CA TYR A 171 11.41 6.55 8.35
C TYR A 171 10.81 5.19 8.70
N ARG A 172 10.73 4.89 9.99
CA ARG A 172 10.32 3.59 10.51
C ARG A 172 8.79 3.44 10.53
N ILE A 173 8.26 2.60 9.66
CA ILE A 173 6.84 2.22 9.67
C ILE A 173 6.59 1.18 10.76
N ASN A 174 7.42 0.14 10.82
CA ASN A 174 7.47 -0.86 11.86
C ASN A 174 8.90 -1.39 12.01
N ASN A 175 9.12 -2.45 12.79
CA ASN A 175 10.46 -2.99 13.06
C ASN A 175 11.19 -3.53 11.81
N TYR A 176 10.44 -3.84 10.75
CA TYR A 176 10.96 -4.50 9.55
C TYR A 176 10.66 -3.74 8.26
N THR A 177 9.97 -2.59 8.33
CA THR A 177 9.58 -1.82 7.15
C THR A 177 9.94 -0.36 7.32
N PHE A 178 10.66 0.17 6.35
CA PHE A 178 11.15 1.55 6.32
C PHE A 178 10.81 2.22 5.01
N ILE A 179 10.64 3.53 5.04
CA ILE A 179 10.50 4.36 3.85
C ILE A 179 11.60 5.42 3.82
N GLU A 180 12.33 5.46 2.72
CA GLU A 180 13.27 6.52 2.38
C GLU A 180 12.63 7.42 1.34
N ARG A 181 12.63 8.72 1.57
CA ARG A 181 11.91 9.67 0.68
C ARG A 181 12.75 10.19 -0.48
N GLY A 182 14.09 10.01 -0.41
CA GLY A 182 15.04 10.59 -1.35
C GLY A 182 15.35 12.04 -1.05
#